data_4634e1261781766ecd992148e800506e
#
_entry.id   4634e1261781766ecd992148e800506e
#
_cell.length_a   1.000
_cell.length_b   1.000
_cell.length_c   1.000
_cell.angle_alpha   90.00
_cell.angle_beta   90.00
_cell.angle_gamma   90.00
#
_symmetry.space_group_name_H-M   'P 1'
#
loop_
_entity.id
_entity.type
_entity.pdbx_description
1 polymer ?
#
loop_
_entity_poly.entity_id
_entity_poly.type
_entity_poly.pdbx_seq_one_letter_code
_entity_poly.pdbx_strand_id
1 'polypeptide(L)'
;MLKTSLLSATMLAFFALPAIAEGIVVNDAYARSSSMNAKAGAAFMVIENTTDTDDRLISVASDVAQRVELHTHRADSAGNMQMIEVKEGFAIPAHGSHALARGGDHVMFLGLNRGLAQGDMVDMTLTFEKAGEVTIKVPVDLERQDGPGMQMGGGMGEGQMHKHGASN
;
A
#
# COMPACT_ATOMS: atom_id res chain seq x y z
N MET A 1 -55.97 -9.03 42.33
CA MET A 1 -55.12 -7.91 42.03
C MET A 1 -53.81 -8.47 41.48
N LEU A 2 -53.70 -8.62 40.14
CA LEU A 2 -52.47 -9.10 39.49
C LEU A 2 -51.61 -7.89 39.13
N LYS A 3 -50.38 -7.82 39.68
CA LYS A 3 -49.39 -6.83 39.29
C LYS A 3 -48.52 -7.42 38.20
N THR A 4 -48.70 -6.98 36.93
CA THR A 4 -47.86 -7.30 35.80
C THR A 4 -46.66 -6.35 35.81
N SER A 5 -45.47 -6.88 36.13
CA SER A 5 -44.20 -6.15 35.97
C SER A 5 -43.73 -6.30 34.53
N LEU A 6 -43.71 -5.19 33.78
CA LEU A 6 -43.03 -5.11 32.48
C LEU A 6 -41.51 -5.00 32.71
N LEU A 7 -40.78 -6.04 32.31
CA LEU A 7 -39.31 -5.97 32.16
C LEU A 7 -38.97 -5.33 30.84
N SER A 8 -38.54 -4.07 30.87
CA SER A 8 -37.94 -3.41 29.67
C SER A 8 -36.53 -3.91 29.46
N ALA A 9 -36.31 -4.73 28.44
CA ALA A 9 -34.99 -5.12 27.95
C ALA A 9 -34.40 -4.00 27.13
N THR A 10 -33.44 -3.25 27.70
CA THR A 10 -32.66 -2.25 26.95
C THR A 10 -31.61 -2.96 26.12
N MET A 11 -31.80 -3.01 24.82
CA MET A 11 -30.86 -3.55 23.85
C MET A 11 -29.77 -2.51 23.65
N LEU A 12 -28.57 -2.71 24.22
CA LEU A 12 -27.37 -1.91 23.89
C LEU A 12 -26.91 -2.31 22.48
N ALA A 13 -27.12 -1.43 21.52
CA ALA A 13 -26.49 -1.55 20.20
C ALA A 13 -25.01 -1.19 20.32
N PHE A 14 -24.13 -2.18 20.24
CA PHE A 14 -22.70 -1.96 20.07
C PHE A 14 -22.46 -1.44 18.65
N PHE A 15 -22.25 -0.14 18.51
CA PHE A 15 -21.64 0.44 17.30
C PHE A 15 -20.17 0.07 17.32
N ALA A 16 -19.75 -0.84 16.43
CA ALA A 16 -18.34 -1.04 16.11
C ALA A 16 -17.83 0.25 15.47
N LEU A 17 -17.04 1.01 16.21
CA LEU A 17 -16.28 2.13 15.65
C LEU A 17 -15.24 1.56 14.69
N PRO A 18 -14.98 2.18 13.52
CA PRO A 18 -13.84 1.80 12.69
C PRO A 18 -12.58 1.93 13.55
N ALA A 19 -11.80 0.85 13.64
CA ALA A 19 -10.51 0.88 14.30
C ALA A 19 -9.59 1.75 13.45
N ILE A 20 -9.43 3.01 13.82
CA ILE A 20 -8.34 3.85 13.33
C ILE A 20 -7.13 3.35 14.11
N ALA A 21 -6.18 2.71 13.43
CA ALA A 21 -4.91 2.39 14.05
C ALA A 21 -4.23 3.71 14.43
N GLU A 22 -4.03 3.91 15.74
CA GLU A 22 -3.40 5.13 16.22
C GLU A 22 -2.03 5.28 15.59
N GLY A 23 -1.83 6.39 14.87
CA GLY A 23 -0.53 6.81 14.38
C GLY A 23 -0.11 6.30 12.99
N ILE A 24 -0.91 5.48 12.31
CA ILE A 24 -0.67 5.14 10.90
C ILE A 24 -1.61 5.94 10.01
N VAL A 25 -1.05 6.65 9.05
CA VAL A 25 -1.78 7.42 8.03
C VAL A 25 -1.44 6.87 6.65
N VAL A 26 -2.47 6.57 5.85
CA VAL A 26 -2.29 6.12 4.47
C VAL A 26 -2.71 7.24 3.53
N ASN A 27 -1.77 7.71 2.73
CA ASN A 27 -1.93 8.81 1.80
C ASN A 27 -1.81 8.32 0.36
N ASP A 28 -2.46 9.04 -0.55
CA ASP A 28 -2.30 8.91 -2.00
C ASP A 28 -2.47 7.48 -2.53
N ALA A 29 -3.38 6.72 -1.89
CA ALA A 29 -3.62 5.33 -2.26
C ALA A 29 -4.37 5.24 -3.60
N TYR A 30 -3.90 4.35 -4.49
CA TYR A 30 -4.62 4.00 -5.71
C TYR A 30 -4.31 2.55 -6.14
N ALA A 31 -5.26 1.94 -6.84
CA ALA A 31 -5.12 0.61 -7.42
C ALA A 31 -5.22 0.68 -8.95
N ARG A 32 -4.59 -0.26 -9.63
CA ARG A 32 -4.68 -0.38 -11.09
C ARG A 32 -4.43 -1.79 -11.59
N SER A 33 -4.86 -2.04 -12.82
CA SER A 33 -4.49 -3.20 -13.62
C SER A 33 -4.12 -2.75 -15.04
N SER A 34 -3.49 -3.63 -15.82
CA SER A 34 -3.12 -3.31 -17.20
C SER A 34 -4.32 -3.26 -18.17
N SER A 35 -5.41 -3.93 -17.82
CA SER A 35 -6.66 -3.95 -18.59
C SER A 35 -7.81 -4.51 -17.75
N MET A 36 -9.04 -4.34 -18.20
CA MET A 36 -10.24 -4.93 -17.57
C MET A 36 -10.23 -6.46 -17.47
N ASN A 37 -9.50 -7.13 -18.35
CA ASN A 37 -9.40 -8.60 -18.36
C ASN A 37 -8.10 -9.10 -17.71
N ALA A 38 -7.30 -8.21 -17.11
CA ALA A 38 -6.07 -8.58 -16.43
C ALA A 38 -6.37 -9.55 -15.27
N LYS A 39 -5.50 -10.54 -15.09
CA LYS A 39 -5.58 -11.47 -13.96
C LYS A 39 -4.75 -10.99 -12.76
N ALA A 40 -4.03 -9.91 -12.93
CA ALA A 40 -3.23 -9.29 -11.89
C ALA A 40 -3.43 -7.76 -11.88
N GLY A 41 -3.23 -7.18 -10.70
CA GLY A 41 -3.24 -5.74 -10.48
C GLY A 41 -2.28 -5.38 -9.37
N ALA A 42 -2.18 -4.10 -9.08
CA ALA A 42 -1.34 -3.61 -7.99
C ALA A 42 -2.01 -2.41 -7.30
N ALA A 43 -1.61 -2.18 -6.04
CA ALA A 43 -1.94 -0.95 -5.33
C ALA A 43 -0.66 -0.27 -4.82
N PHE A 44 -0.73 1.04 -4.77
CA PHE A 44 0.34 1.96 -4.41
C PHE A 44 -0.18 2.96 -3.41
N MET A 45 0.68 3.43 -2.50
CA MET A 45 0.31 4.38 -1.45
C MET A 45 1.55 4.89 -0.73
N VAL A 46 1.39 5.93 0.05
CA VAL A 46 2.40 6.36 1.03
C VAL A 46 1.85 6.06 2.42
N ILE A 47 2.60 5.31 3.21
CA ILE A 47 2.26 4.97 4.59
C ILE A 47 3.15 5.79 5.51
N GLU A 48 2.53 6.61 6.36
CA GLU A 48 3.22 7.42 7.36
C GLU A 48 2.98 6.85 8.75
N ASN A 49 4.05 6.79 9.53
CA ASN A 49 4.01 6.44 10.95
C ASN A 49 4.24 7.71 11.77
N THR A 50 3.21 8.19 12.46
CA THR A 50 3.27 9.39 13.27
C THR A 50 3.61 9.10 14.75
N THR A 51 3.89 7.84 15.08
CA THR A 51 4.25 7.42 16.45
C THR A 51 5.75 7.52 16.72
N ASP A 52 6.11 7.44 18.00
CA ASP A 52 7.51 7.42 18.47
C ASP A 52 8.20 6.06 18.30
N THR A 53 7.53 5.05 17.74
CA THR A 53 8.07 3.69 17.60
C THR A 53 8.01 3.22 16.15
N ASP A 54 9.08 2.56 15.69
CA ASP A 54 9.09 1.89 14.38
C ASP A 54 7.96 0.87 14.30
N ASP A 55 7.35 0.75 13.13
CA ASP A 55 6.35 -0.26 12.83
C ASP A 55 6.70 -0.98 11.51
N ARG A 56 5.89 -1.96 11.13
CA ARG A 56 6.08 -2.75 9.92
C ARG A 56 4.74 -3.14 9.33
N LEU A 57 4.55 -2.89 8.04
CA LEU A 57 3.45 -3.49 7.28
C LEU A 57 3.80 -4.96 7.02
N ILE A 58 3.08 -5.89 7.64
CA ILE A 58 3.40 -7.33 7.57
C ILE A 58 2.50 -8.11 6.60
N SER A 59 1.29 -7.63 6.33
CA SER A 59 0.39 -8.25 5.35
C SER A 59 -0.67 -7.30 4.86
N VAL A 60 -1.28 -7.66 3.73
CA VAL A 60 -2.44 -6.97 3.15
C VAL A 60 -3.46 -8.00 2.70
N ALA A 61 -4.75 -7.73 2.94
CA ALA A 61 -5.86 -8.54 2.49
C ALA A 61 -6.87 -7.71 1.68
N SER A 62 -7.52 -8.32 0.72
CA SER A 62 -8.64 -7.76 -0.05
C SER A 62 -9.42 -8.88 -0.71
N ASP A 63 -10.72 -8.71 -0.87
CA ASP A 63 -11.59 -9.64 -1.60
C ASP A 63 -11.50 -9.51 -3.13
N VAL A 64 -10.80 -8.49 -3.62
CA VAL A 64 -10.66 -8.19 -5.05
C VAL A 64 -9.86 -9.26 -5.79
N ALA A 65 -9.02 -10.04 -5.10
CA ALA A 65 -8.13 -11.05 -5.67
C ALA A 65 -8.07 -12.32 -4.82
N GLN A 66 -7.65 -13.43 -5.44
CA GLN A 66 -7.46 -14.71 -4.75
C GLN A 66 -6.29 -14.67 -3.77
N ARG A 67 -5.22 -13.89 -4.10
CA ARG A 67 -4.07 -13.64 -3.23
C ARG A 67 -3.66 -12.18 -3.33
N VAL A 68 -3.26 -11.64 -2.19
CA VAL A 68 -2.72 -10.28 -2.06
C VAL A 68 -1.39 -10.40 -1.36
N GLU A 69 -0.33 -9.88 -1.95
CA GLU A 69 1.05 -10.07 -1.49
C GLU A 69 1.80 -8.73 -1.52
N LEU A 70 2.80 -8.59 -0.65
CA LEU A 70 3.76 -7.49 -0.66
C LEU A 70 4.90 -7.86 -1.61
N HIS A 71 5.16 -7.06 -2.62
CA HIS A 71 6.17 -7.31 -3.64
C HIS A 71 7.15 -6.15 -3.77
N THR A 72 8.34 -6.47 -4.23
CA THR A 72 9.35 -5.49 -4.64
C THR A 72 9.96 -5.87 -5.98
N HIS A 73 10.58 -4.91 -6.65
CA HIS A 73 11.43 -5.16 -7.81
C HIS A 73 12.89 -5.25 -7.37
N ARG A 74 13.57 -6.33 -7.75
CA ARG A 74 15.00 -6.54 -7.47
C ARG A 74 15.72 -7.01 -8.73
N ALA A 75 16.90 -6.44 -8.99
CA ALA A 75 17.77 -6.95 -10.03
C ALA A 75 18.40 -8.29 -9.59
N ASP A 76 18.40 -9.29 -10.47
CA ASP A 76 19.16 -10.51 -10.29
C ASP A 76 20.66 -10.28 -10.55
N SER A 77 21.49 -11.32 -10.40
CA SER A 77 22.94 -11.23 -10.64
C SER A 77 23.32 -10.93 -12.10
N ALA A 78 22.39 -11.09 -13.03
CA ALA A 78 22.57 -10.77 -14.44
C ALA A 78 22.01 -9.38 -14.80
N GLY A 79 21.45 -8.64 -13.83
CA GLY A 79 20.85 -7.32 -14.02
C GLY A 79 19.40 -7.33 -14.50
N ASN A 80 18.73 -8.50 -14.57
CA ASN A 80 17.33 -8.55 -14.95
C ASN A 80 16.45 -8.19 -13.74
N MET A 81 15.48 -7.29 -13.95
CA MET A 81 14.51 -6.94 -12.90
C MET A 81 13.53 -8.07 -12.69
N GLN A 82 13.45 -8.55 -11.47
CA GLN A 82 12.50 -9.55 -11.02
C GLN A 82 11.56 -8.97 -9.98
N MET A 83 10.30 -9.37 -10.02
CA MET A 83 9.31 -9.06 -9.00
C MET A 83 9.30 -10.22 -8.00
N ILE A 84 9.58 -9.92 -6.73
CA ILE A 84 9.66 -10.92 -5.67
C ILE A 84 8.74 -10.54 -4.50
N GLU A 85 8.18 -11.56 -3.85
CA GLU A 85 7.41 -11.41 -2.62
C GLU A 85 8.35 -11.04 -1.45
N VAL A 86 7.92 -10.05 -0.64
CA VAL A 86 8.62 -9.58 0.58
C VAL A 86 7.84 -10.09 1.79
N LYS A 87 8.14 -11.32 2.21
CA LYS A 87 7.43 -12.00 3.31
C LYS A 87 7.66 -11.35 4.66
N GLU A 88 8.80 -10.70 4.84
CA GLU A 88 9.13 -9.94 6.04
C GLU A 88 8.39 -8.61 6.15
N GLY A 89 7.71 -8.18 5.07
CA GLY A 89 7.00 -6.91 5.03
C GLY A 89 7.91 -5.68 4.94
N PHE A 90 7.32 -4.48 5.04
CA PHE A 90 8.00 -3.20 4.87
C PHE A 90 8.11 -2.44 6.20
N ALA A 91 9.33 -2.08 6.58
CA ALA A 91 9.58 -1.28 7.76
C ALA A 91 9.11 0.17 7.55
N ILE A 92 8.50 0.74 8.58
CA ILE A 92 8.02 2.13 8.60
C ILE A 92 8.59 2.79 9.86
N PRO A 93 9.66 3.59 9.73
CA PRO A 93 10.33 4.21 10.88
C PRO A 93 9.38 5.11 11.68
N ALA A 94 9.67 5.27 12.97
CA ALA A 94 9.02 6.27 13.82
C ALA A 94 9.13 7.66 13.17
N HIS A 95 8.03 8.42 13.14
CA HIS A 95 7.93 9.72 12.47
C HIS A 95 8.40 9.73 11.01
N GLY A 96 8.37 8.55 10.37
CA GLY A 96 8.80 8.37 8.99
C GLY A 96 7.69 7.89 8.08
N SER A 97 8.06 7.60 6.85
CA SER A 97 7.14 7.07 5.85
C SER A 97 7.78 5.97 5.01
N HIS A 98 6.93 5.13 4.41
CA HIS A 98 7.31 4.15 3.42
C HIS A 98 6.43 4.31 2.18
N ALA A 99 7.05 4.47 1.01
CA ALA A 99 6.33 4.63 -0.25
C ALA A 99 6.23 3.31 -0.99
N LEU A 100 5.01 2.87 -1.25
CA LEU A 100 4.70 1.81 -2.20
C LEU A 100 4.46 2.47 -3.56
N ALA A 101 5.42 2.34 -4.49
CA ALA A 101 5.46 3.07 -5.74
C ALA A 101 5.76 2.17 -6.95
N ARG A 102 5.36 2.59 -8.15
CA ARG A 102 5.62 1.84 -9.37
C ARG A 102 7.12 1.70 -9.61
N GLY A 103 7.53 0.46 -9.95
CA GLY A 103 8.95 0.14 -10.11
C GLY A 103 9.70 -0.18 -8.82
N GLY A 104 9.06 -0.01 -7.67
CA GLY A 104 9.58 -0.34 -6.35
C GLY A 104 8.66 -1.29 -5.60
N ASP A 105 8.54 -1.04 -4.29
CA ASP A 105 7.65 -1.79 -3.40
C ASP A 105 6.18 -1.53 -3.74
N HIS A 106 5.33 -2.55 -3.65
CA HIS A 106 3.91 -2.43 -3.96
C HIS A 106 3.08 -3.57 -3.38
N VAL A 107 1.77 -3.37 -3.34
CA VAL A 107 0.81 -4.47 -3.09
C VAL A 107 0.48 -5.11 -4.43
N MET A 108 0.62 -6.43 -4.53
CA MET A 108 0.30 -7.21 -5.72
C MET A 108 -1.00 -7.96 -5.55
N PHE A 109 -1.94 -7.79 -6.48
CA PHE A 109 -3.15 -8.59 -6.60
C PHE A 109 -2.93 -9.73 -7.59
N LEU A 110 -3.10 -10.97 -7.16
CA LEU A 110 -2.93 -12.17 -7.96
C LEU A 110 -4.25 -12.93 -8.08
N GLY A 111 -4.67 -13.20 -9.31
CA GLY A 111 -5.95 -13.84 -9.58
C GLY A 111 -7.12 -12.91 -9.26
N LEU A 112 -7.20 -11.77 -9.94
CA LEU A 112 -8.31 -10.84 -9.77
C LEU A 112 -9.66 -11.56 -9.97
N ASN A 113 -10.57 -11.42 -9.01
CA ASN A 113 -11.90 -11.99 -9.02
C ASN A 113 -12.85 -11.21 -9.96
N ARG A 114 -12.54 -9.93 -10.22
CA ARG A 114 -13.24 -9.04 -11.13
C ARG A 114 -12.27 -8.09 -11.82
N GLY A 115 -12.67 -7.52 -12.95
CA GLY A 115 -11.93 -6.43 -13.58
C GLY A 115 -11.91 -5.19 -12.68
N LEU A 116 -10.84 -4.40 -12.78
CA LEU A 116 -10.75 -3.09 -12.14
C LEU A 116 -11.12 -2.02 -13.16
N ALA A 117 -12.25 -1.34 -12.95
CA ALA A 117 -12.69 -0.23 -13.79
C ALA A 117 -12.25 1.11 -13.18
N GLN A 118 -12.02 2.12 -14.03
CA GLN A 118 -11.71 3.48 -13.58
C GLN A 118 -12.78 3.97 -12.59
N GLY A 119 -12.34 4.44 -11.41
CA GLY A 119 -13.21 4.97 -10.37
C GLY A 119 -13.85 3.91 -9.44
N ASP A 120 -13.64 2.61 -9.69
CA ASP A 120 -14.02 1.57 -8.73
C ASP A 120 -13.30 1.80 -7.38
N MET A 121 -13.90 1.26 -6.32
CA MET A 121 -13.29 1.22 -4.99
C MET A 121 -12.90 -0.22 -4.62
N VAL A 122 -11.72 -0.37 -4.08
CA VAL A 122 -11.18 -1.63 -3.56
C VAL A 122 -11.02 -1.50 -2.05
N ASP A 123 -11.71 -2.36 -1.31
CA ASP A 123 -11.52 -2.45 0.13
C ASP A 123 -10.26 -3.25 0.43
N MET A 124 -9.36 -2.69 1.25
CA MET A 124 -8.11 -3.32 1.64
C MET A 124 -7.92 -3.23 3.15
N THR A 125 -7.46 -4.31 3.75
CA THR A 125 -7.03 -4.34 5.15
C THR A 125 -5.51 -4.49 5.19
N LEU A 126 -4.85 -3.47 5.71
CA LEU A 126 -3.41 -3.44 5.97
C LEU A 126 -3.17 -3.93 7.39
N THR A 127 -2.28 -4.90 7.59
CA THR A 127 -1.94 -5.39 8.94
C THR A 127 -0.53 -4.95 9.29
N PHE A 128 -0.42 -4.21 10.39
CA PHE A 128 0.84 -3.72 10.94
C PHE A 128 1.25 -4.54 12.16
N GLU A 129 2.55 -4.64 12.40
CA GLU A 129 3.10 -5.43 13.52
C GLU A 129 2.67 -4.88 14.88
N LYS A 130 2.62 -3.55 15.03
CA LYS A 130 2.27 -2.87 16.28
C LYS A 130 0.92 -2.16 16.24
N ALA A 131 0.66 -1.41 15.18
CA ALA A 131 -0.58 -0.66 15.05
C ALA A 131 -1.82 -1.54 14.78
N GLY A 132 -1.63 -2.82 14.39
CA GLY A 132 -2.73 -3.73 14.09
C GLY A 132 -3.33 -3.50 12.71
N GLU A 133 -4.64 -3.69 12.56
CA GLU A 133 -5.33 -3.66 11.27
C GLU A 133 -5.88 -2.27 10.95
N VAL A 134 -5.62 -1.80 9.73
CA VAL A 134 -6.16 -0.56 9.15
C VAL A 134 -6.93 -0.90 7.89
N THR A 135 -8.22 -0.66 7.86
CA THR A 135 -9.05 -0.83 6.66
C THR A 135 -9.15 0.47 5.91
N ILE A 136 -8.85 0.42 4.61
CA ILE A 136 -8.90 1.57 3.69
C ILE A 136 -9.74 1.26 2.45
N LYS A 137 -10.27 2.31 1.82
CA LYS A 137 -10.89 2.24 0.49
C LYS A 137 -9.95 2.87 -0.52
N VAL A 138 -9.53 2.08 -1.48
CA VAL A 138 -8.53 2.46 -2.49
C VAL A 138 -9.21 2.66 -3.84
N PRO A 139 -9.20 3.88 -4.41
CA PRO A 139 -9.77 4.11 -5.73
C PRO A 139 -8.95 3.42 -6.82
N VAL A 140 -9.62 2.90 -7.81
CA VAL A 140 -8.98 2.43 -9.05
C VAL A 140 -8.72 3.63 -9.94
N ASP A 141 -7.43 3.87 -10.24
CA ASP A 141 -6.98 4.92 -11.13
C ASP A 141 -6.10 4.36 -12.25
N LEU A 142 -6.72 4.11 -13.40
CA LEU A 142 -6.06 3.57 -14.58
C LEU A 142 -5.36 4.65 -15.42
N GLU A 143 -5.72 5.91 -15.20
CA GLU A 143 -5.21 7.06 -15.97
C GLU A 143 -4.01 7.73 -15.30
N ARG A 144 -3.76 7.40 -14.03
CA ARG A 144 -2.67 8.00 -13.25
C ARG A 144 -1.32 7.83 -13.95
N GLN A 145 -0.66 8.95 -14.16
CA GLN A 145 0.73 9.02 -14.63
C GLN A 145 1.66 9.18 -13.43
N ASP A 146 2.82 8.54 -13.50
CA ASP A 146 3.85 8.78 -12.49
C ASP A 146 4.36 10.22 -12.63
N GLY A 147 4.21 11.01 -11.59
CA GLY A 147 4.73 12.37 -11.58
C GLY A 147 6.26 12.38 -11.63
N PRO A 148 6.90 13.44 -12.17
CA PRO A 148 8.36 13.54 -12.29
C PRO A 148 9.13 13.61 -10.96
N GLY A 149 8.48 13.32 -9.82
CA GLY A 149 9.02 13.48 -8.47
C GLY A 149 9.32 12.21 -7.67
N MET A 150 9.01 11.01 -8.15
CA MET A 150 9.25 9.76 -7.42
C MET A 150 10.43 8.94 -7.96
N GLN A 151 11.46 9.58 -8.50
CA GLN A 151 12.76 8.92 -8.65
C GLN A 151 13.48 8.96 -7.30
N MET A 152 13.38 7.89 -6.55
CA MET A 152 14.21 7.63 -5.39
C MET A 152 15.68 7.73 -5.78
N GLY A 153 16.42 8.59 -5.05
CA GLY A 153 17.81 8.87 -5.24
C GLY A 153 18.67 7.61 -5.30
N GLY A 154 19.19 7.33 -6.48
CA GLY A 154 20.25 6.39 -6.74
C GLY A 154 21.45 7.17 -7.25
N GLY A 155 22.46 7.32 -6.39
CA GLY A 155 23.86 7.50 -6.78
C GLY A 155 24.26 8.86 -7.33
N MET A 156 24.83 9.69 -6.49
CA MET A 156 25.81 10.71 -6.87
C MET A 156 26.96 10.03 -7.60
N GLY A 157 26.98 10.14 -8.94
CA GLY A 157 28.16 9.91 -9.76
C GLY A 157 28.74 11.25 -10.10
N GLU A 158 29.82 11.64 -9.42
CA GLU A 158 30.66 12.76 -9.83
C GLU A 158 31.22 12.47 -11.22
N GLY A 159 30.64 13.09 -12.24
CA GLY A 159 31.18 13.14 -13.58
C GLY A 159 32.24 14.22 -13.67
N GLN A 160 33.51 13.81 -13.69
CA GLN A 160 34.65 14.68 -14.00
C GLN A 160 34.48 15.31 -15.38
N MET A 161 34.46 16.64 -15.42
CA MET A 161 34.63 17.44 -16.62
C MET A 161 36.04 17.24 -17.19
N HIS A 162 36.16 16.51 -18.28
CA HIS A 162 37.36 16.64 -19.14
C HIS A 162 37.20 17.83 -20.04
N LYS A 163 37.91 18.91 -19.70
CA LYS A 163 38.23 20.01 -20.61
C LYS A 163 39.15 19.49 -21.71
N HIS A 164 38.68 19.47 -22.96
CA HIS A 164 39.55 19.45 -24.12
C HIS A 164 39.87 20.87 -24.46
N GLY A 165 41.14 21.25 -24.18
CA GLY A 165 41.74 22.48 -24.66
C GLY A 165 42.07 22.36 -26.14
N ALA A 166 41.65 23.35 -26.91
CA ALA A 166 42.11 23.59 -28.23
C ALA A 166 43.52 24.18 -28.19
N SER A 167 44.39 23.67 -29.06
CA SER A 167 45.61 24.37 -29.45
C SER A 167 46.01 23.97 -30.89
N ASN A 168 46.04 24.97 -31.76
CA ASN A 168 46.71 25.12 -33.02
C ASN A 168 46.54 24.03 -34.09
#